data_a2a8e213decd0e74a652230e198ecd48
#
_entry.id   a2a8e213decd0e74a652230e198ecd48
#
_cell.length_a   1.000
_cell.length_b   1.000
_cell.length_c   1.000
_cell.angle_alpha   90.00
_cell.angle_beta   90.00
_cell.angle_gamma   90.00
#
_symmetry.space_group_name_H-M   'P 1'
#
loop_
_entity.id
_entity.type
_entity.pdbx_description
1 polymer ?
#
loop_
_entity_poly.entity_id
_entity_poly.type
_entity_poly.pdbx_seq_one_letter_code
_entity_poly.pdbx_strand_id
1 'polypeptide(L)'
;SDDILNGTRAVEGSGVTLTIANPLSAGNDANGGSLPRETNGARMRLVTDRDIQKLVSLLWESGAEAISVNGHRIGAQTSIRVAGQTILVGVNQTQSPYVIEAIGDSNELMRACNAASKTRWYSSLVNAGITPQISPSRVIRLNASSTGDINFANERTRR
;
A
#
# COMPACT_ATOMS: atom_id res chain seq x y z
N SER A 1 19.40 -8.65 -2.13
CA SER A 1 20.39 -8.05 -1.29
C SER A 1 19.78 -6.93 -0.46
N ASP A 2 20.56 -6.45 0.46
CA ASP A 2 20.04 -5.46 1.39
C ASP A 2 19.63 -4.18 0.68
N ASP A 3 20.30 -3.82 -0.39
CA ASP A 3 19.98 -2.61 -1.11
C ASP A 3 18.56 -2.66 -1.66
N ILE A 4 18.14 -3.82 -2.11
CA ILE A 4 16.79 -3.98 -2.64
C ILE A 4 15.78 -3.87 -1.50
N LEU A 5 16.03 -4.57 -0.40
CA LEU A 5 15.09 -4.56 0.71
C LEU A 5 14.98 -3.20 1.38
N ASN A 6 16.05 -2.43 1.36
CA ASN A 6 16.04 -1.12 1.97
C ASN A 6 15.58 -0.01 1.03
N GLY A 7 15.33 -0.34 -0.23
CA GLY A 7 14.82 0.65 -1.16
C GLY A 7 15.87 1.52 -1.78
N THR A 8 17.14 1.16 -1.65
CA THR A 8 18.21 2.00 -2.17
C THR A 8 18.60 1.63 -3.60
N ARG A 9 17.92 0.64 -4.19
CA ARG A 9 18.26 0.22 -5.52
C ARG A 9 17.02 -0.03 -6.32
N ALA A 10 16.98 0.41 -7.54
CA ALA A 10 15.86 0.14 -8.44
C ALA A 10 15.79 -1.35 -8.73
N VAL A 11 14.61 -1.86 -8.96
CA VAL A 11 14.43 -3.28 -9.20
C VAL A 11 13.26 -3.51 -10.13
N GLU A 12 13.31 -4.58 -10.87
CA GLU A 12 12.26 -4.93 -11.81
C GLU A 12 12.00 -6.42 -11.71
N GLY A 13 10.76 -6.83 -11.82
CA GLY A 13 10.41 -8.25 -11.76
C GLY A 13 8.91 -8.46 -11.77
N SER A 14 8.51 -9.72 -11.65
CA SER A 14 7.10 -10.04 -11.56
C SER A 14 6.61 -9.78 -10.15
N GLY A 15 5.33 -9.76 -9.97
CA GLY A 15 4.77 -9.55 -8.66
C GLY A 15 3.27 -9.32 -8.71
N VAL A 16 2.77 -8.46 -7.81
CA VAL A 16 1.34 -8.17 -7.73
C VAL A 16 1.12 -6.68 -7.52
N THR A 17 -0.04 -6.23 -7.94
CA THR A 17 -0.51 -4.88 -7.67
C THR A 17 -1.77 -5.00 -6.85
N LEU A 18 -1.82 -4.26 -5.75
CA LEU A 18 -2.94 -4.32 -4.86
C LEU A 18 -3.42 -2.89 -4.62
N THR A 19 -4.69 -2.64 -4.84
CA THR A 19 -5.24 -1.30 -4.69
C THR A 19 -6.35 -1.30 -3.67
N ILE A 20 -6.31 -0.34 -2.74
CA ILE A 20 -7.43 -0.10 -1.85
C ILE A 20 -7.73 1.39 -1.87
N ALA A 21 -8.99 1.71 -1.76
CA ALA A 21 -9.42 3.08 -1.89
C ALA A 21 -10.49 3.42 -0.86
N ASN A 22 -10.56 4.68 -0.51
CA ASN A 22 -11.61 5.14 0.38
C ASN A 22 -12.95 4.93 -0.29
N PRO A 23 -13.96 4.55 0.47
CA PRO A 23 -15.30 4.44 -0.10
C PRO A 23 -15.77 5.81 -0.59
N LEU A 24 -16.44 5.82 -1.70
CA LEU A 24 -16.85 7.09 -2.28
C LEU A 24 -17.69 7.92 -1.34
N SER A 25 -18.59 7.29 -0.62
CA SER A 25 -19.46 8.09 0.21
C SER A 25 -18.87 8.47 1.53
N ALA A 26 -17.84 7.79 1.96
CA ALA A 26 -17.30 8.07 3.27
C ALA A 26 -16.68 9.43 3.37
N GLY A 27 -16.22 9.95 2.33
CA GLY A 27 -15.58 11.21 2.38
C GLY A 27 -16.33 12.27 1.72
N ASN A 28 -17.51 12.02 1.25
CA ASN A 28 -18.04 12.88 0.56
C ASN A 28 -19.40 13.02 0.66
N ASP A 29 -19.92 13.32 1.51
CA ASP A 29 -21.17 13.24 1.53
C ASP A 29 -21.57 14.52 1.41
N ALA A 30 -20.87 15.20 0.92
CA ALA A 30 -21.20 16.43 0.65
C ALA A 30 -22.51 16.46 0.17
N ASN A 31 -22.88 15.69 -0.53
CA ASN A 31 -24.02 15.75 -0.99
C ASN A 31 -24.95 15.24 -0.16
N GLY A 32 -24.84 15.36 0.71
CA GLY A 32 -25.75 14.98 1.32
C GLY A 32 -26.01 13.89 1.62
N GLY A 33 -25.64 13.69 1.72
CA GLY A 33 -25.73 12.78 1.92
C GLY A 33 -26.10 11.97 2.52
N SER A 34 -25.97 11.83 2.78
CA SER A 34 -26.15 11.11 3.32
C SER A 34 -26.23 10.06 3.50
N LEU A 35 -26.15 9.58 3.63
CA LEU A 35 -26.19 8.69 3.90
C LEU A 35 -25.96 7.77 4.31
N PRO A 36 -25.98 7.15 4.60
CA PRO A 36 -25.89 6.30 5.11
C PRO A 36 -25.47 5.40 5.25
N ARG A 37 -25.05 5.17 5.42
CA ARG A 37 -24.58 4.53 5.42
C ARG A 37 -24.42 3.47 6.13
N GLU A 38 -24.83 2.84 6.56
CA GLU A 38 -24.85 1.87 7.23
C GLU A 38 -25.48 0.86 6.60
N THR A 39 -24.98 0.05 5.97
CA THR A 39 -25.56 -0.96 5.34
C THR A 39 -25.30 -2.08 6.15
N ASN A 40 -26.11 -2.89 6.54
CA ASN A 40 -25.89 -4.07 7.32
C ASN A 40 -25.25 -3.74 8.60
N GLY A 41 -25.50 -2.64 9.12
CA GLY A 41 -24.90 -2.27 10.36
C GLY A 41 -23.46 -1.87 10.25
N ALA A 42 -22.92 -1.86 9.04
CA ALA A 42 -21.54 -1.49 8.88
C ALA A 42 -21.41 -0.01 8.67
N ARG A 43 -20.30 0.59 9.09
CA ARG A 43 -20.08 1.92 8.91
C ARG A 43 -18.97 2.11 7.97
N MET A 44 -19.10 2.92 7.00
CA MET A 44 -18.02 3.24 6.07
C MET A 44 -16.98 4.03 6.79
N ARG A 45 -15.74 3.81 6.45
CA ARG A 45 -14.63 4.56 7.00
C ARG A 45 -13.54 4.71 5.96
N LEU A 46 -12.61 5.58 6.22
CA LEU A 46 -11.46 5.78 5.35
C LEU A 46 -10.42 4.70 5.59
N VAL A 47 -9.59 4.50 4.59
CA VAL A 47 -8.43 3.62 4.73
C VAL A 47 -7.49 4.26 5.75
N THR A 48 -6.92 3.46 6.62
CA THR A 48 -5.99 3.95 7.64
C THR A 48 -4.59 3.42 7.40
N ASP A 49 -3.64 3.97 8.13
CA ASP A 49 -2.27 3.51 8.07
C ASP A 49 -2.16 2.05 8.46
N ARG A 50 -2.99 1.58 9.39
CA ARG A 50 -2.93 0.20 9.79
C ARG A 50 -3.35 -0.73 8.68
N ASP A 51 -4.28 -0.32 7.85
CA ASP A 51 -4.70 -1.13 6.71
C ASP A 51 -3.53 -1.30 5.75
N ILE A 52 -2.83 -0.20 5.45
CA ILE A 52 -1.67 -0.26 4.55
C ILE A 52 -0.55 -1.08 5.19
N GLN A 53 -0.28 -0.84 6.47
CA GLN A 53 0.77 -1.57 7.16
C GLN A 53 0.51 -3.07 7.15
N LYS A 54 -0.73 -3.47 7.32
CA LYS A 54 -1.08 -4.88 7.34
C LYS A 54 -0.86 -5.53 5.99
N LEU A 55 -1.24 -4.82 4.92
CA LEU A 55 -1.03 -5.34 3.58
C LEU A 55 0.46 -5.41 3.24
N VAL A 56 1.22 -4.39 3.62
CA VAL A 56 2.64 -4.37 3.37
C VAL A 56 3.33 -5.52 4.12
N SER A 57 2.94 -5.73 5.39
CA SER A 57 3.53 -6.81 6.18
C SER A 57 3.21 -8.17 5.56
N LEU A 58 1.99 -8.33 5.09
CA LEU A 58 1.60 -9.57 4.44
C LEU A 58 2.49 -9.85 3.23
N LEU A 59 2.75 -8.83 2.44
CA LEU A 59 3.56 -9.00 1.25
C LEU A 59 5.01 -9.29 1.60
N TRP A 60 5.58 -8.59 2.59
CA TRP A 60 6.94 -8.89 3.02
C TRP A 60 7.05 -10.33 3.54
N GLU A 61 6.08 -10.75 4.33
CA GLU A 61 6.09 -12.10 4.89
C GLU A 61 5.93 -13.17 3.84
N SER A 62 5.34 -12.82 2.71
CA SER A 62 5.11 -13.77 1.65
C SER A 62 6.20 -13.76 0.59
N GLY A 63 7.30 -13.10 0.89
CA GLY A 63 8.46 -13.16 0.03
C GLY A 63 8.65 -12.00 -0.93
N ALA A 64 7.94 -10.90 -0.72
CA ALA A 64 8.18 -9.73 -1.57
C ALA A 64 9.61 -9.25 -1.37
N GLU A 65 10.24 -8.89 -2.47
CA GLU A 65 11.61 -8.42 -2.43
C GLU A 65 11.67 -6.90 -2.47
N ALA A 66 10.66 -6.27 -2.97
CA ALA A 66 10.60 -4.81 -3.05
C ALA A 66 9.15 -4.41 -3.10
N ILE A 67 8.81 -3.32 -2.42
CA ILE A 67 7.43 -2.83 -2.35
C ILE A 67 7.42 -1.33 -2.52
N SER A 68 6.37 -0.81 -3.16
CA SER A 68 6.12 0.62 -3.20
C SER A 68 4.67 0.90 -2.85
N VAL A 69 4.41 2.10 -2.38
CA VAL A 69 3.05 2.58 -2.11
C VAL A 69 2.91 3.89 -2.87
N ASN A 70 1.98 3.93 -3.79
CA ASN A 70 1.76 5.09 -4.66
C ASN A 70 3.04 5.58 -5.29
N GLY A 71 3.87 4.62 -5.75
CA GLY A 71 5.10 4.95 -6.42
C GLY A 71 6.27 5.25 -5.50
N HIS A 72 6.06 5.29 -4.20
CA HIS A 72 7.13 5.58 -3.26
C HIS A 72 7.69 4.27 -2.73
N ARG A 73 8.96 4.02 -3.05
CA ARG A 73 9.61 2.81 -2.62
C ARG A 73 9.73 2.80 -1.12
N ILE A 74 9.42 1.66 -0.50
CA ILE A 74 9.53 1.54 0.95
C ILE A 74 10.54 0.47 1.30
N GLY A 75 11.12 0.59 2.46
CA GLY A 75 12.00 -0.40 3.01
C GLY A 75 11.47 -0.87 4.34
N ALA A 76 12.22 -1.71 5.02
CA ALA A 76 11.78 -2.28 6.28
C ALA A 76 11.57 -1.22 7.35
N GLN A 77 12.25 -0.09 7.24
CA GLN A 77 12.16 0.94 8.26
C GLN A 77 11.27 2.11 7.87
N THR A 78 10.63 2.04 6.73
CA THR A 78 9.80 3.15 6.29
C THR A 78 8.56 3.22 7.14
N SER A 79 8.27 4.38 7.69
CA SER A 79 7.07 4.55 8.50
C SER A 79 5.86 4.83 7.61
N ILE A 80 4.71 4.37 8.06
CA ILE A 80 3.45 4.61 7.36
C ILE A 80 2.50 5.11 8.42
N ARG A 81 2.05 6.36 8.30
CA ARG A 81 1.24 6.99 9.33
C ARG A 81 0.15 7.86 8.75
N VAL A 82 -0.96 7.94 9.46
CA VAL A 82 -2.05 8.81 9.04
C VAL A 82 -1.70 10.26 9.36
N ALA A 83 -2.05 11.15 8.48
CA ALA A 83 -1.88 12.58 8.68
C ALA A 83 -3.11 13.25 8.09
N GLY A 84 -4.09 13.54 8.92
CA GLY A 84 -5.36 14.07 8.45
C GLY A 84 -6.09 13.03 7.63
N GLN A 85 -6.43 13.35 6.40
CA GLN A 85 -7.10 12.38 5.55
C GLN A 85 -6.12 11.75 4.55
N THR A 86 -4.84 11.96 4.75
CA THR A 86 -3.83 11.38 3.88
C THR A 86 -2.99 10.41 4.69
N ILE A 87 -2.14 9.68 4.00
CA ILE A 87 -1.23 8.75 4.65
C ILE A 87 0.18 9.11 4.23
N LEU A 88 1.06 9.28 5.22
CA LEU A 88 2.45 9.54 4.95
C LEU A 88 3.19 8.22 4.82
N VAL A 89 3.88 8.07 3.71
CA VAL A 89 4.73 6.92 3.45
C VAL A 89 6.14 7.46 3.52
N GLY A 90 6.79 7.25 4.64
CA GLY A 90 8.03 7.96 4.93
C GLY A 90 7.70 9.44 5.07
N VAL A 91 8.29 10.26 4.23
CA VAL A 91 8.00 11.69 4.23
C VAL A 91 7.04 12.09 3.12
N ASN A 92 6.56 11.12 2.35
CA ASN A 92 5.74 11.42 1.19
C ASN A 92 4.25 11.33 1.50
N GLN A 93 3.51 12.35 1.16
CA GLN A 93 2.08 12.35 1.37
C GLN A 93 1.41 11.58 0.27
N THR A 94 0.50 10.69 0.62
CA THR A 94 -0.23 9.91 -0.38
C THR A 94 -1.72 10.02 -0.10
N GLN A 95 -2.50 9.77 -1.12
CA GLN A 95 -3.95 9.85 -1.02
C GLN A 95 -4.58 8.65 -1.68
N SER A 96 -5.82 8.35 -1.29
CA SER A 96 -6.62 7.33 -1.95
C SER A 96 -6.78 7.67 -3.44
N PRO A 97 -6.72 6.69 -4.32
CA PRO A 97 -6.54 5.28 -4.04
C PRO A 97 -5.08 4.96 -3.71
N TYR A 98 -4.90 3.95 -2.87
CA TYR A 98 -3.55 3.55 -2.47
C TYR A 98 -3.17 2.31 -3.29
N VAL A 99 -2.11 2.44 -4.07
CA VAL A 99 -1.67 1.38 -4.96
C VAL A 99 -0.38 0.81 -4.41
N ILE A 100 -0.42 -0.44 -3.99
CA ILE A 100 0.74 -1.12 -3.43
C ILE A 100 1.24 -2.08 -4.49
N GLU A 101 2.49 -1.93 -4.88
CA GLU A 101 3.10 -2.83 -5.84
C GLU A 101 4.20 -3.61 -5.14
N ALA A 102 4.25 -4.90 -5.36
CA ALA A 102 5.25 -5.76 -4.72
C ALA A 102 5.87 -6.66 -5.76
N ILE A 103 7.19 -6.72 -5.76
CA ILE A 103 7.94 -7.60 -6.64
C ILE A 103 8.28 -8.85 -5.87
N GLY A 104 8.06 -10.00 -6.48
CA GLY A 104 8.32 -11.31 -5.89
C GLY A 104 7.63 -12.35 -6.73
N ASP A 105 7.57 -13.59 -6.22
CA ASP A 105 6.88 -14.66 -6.91
C ASP A 105 5.40 -14.35 -6.92
N SER A 106 4.85 -14.02 -8.08
CA SER A 106 3.47 -13.57 -8.15
C SER A 106 2.49 -14.64 -7.69
N ASN A 107 2.79 -15.92 -7.90
CA ASN A 107 1.89 -16.97 -7.43
C ASN A 107 1.85 -17.02 -5.90
N GLU A 108 2.99 -16.88 -5.27
CA GLU A 108 3.03 -16.89 -3.81
C GLU A 108 2.36 -15.66 -3.24
N LEU A 109 2.59 -14.51 -3.85
CA LEU A 109 1.97 -13.28 -3.38
C LEU A 109 0.47 -13.31 -3.57
N MET A 110 0.00 -13.82 -4.71
CA MET A 110 -1.43 -13.96 -4.94
C MET A 110 -2.06 -14.94 -3.95
N ARG A 111 -1.35 -16.03 -3.66
CA ARG A 111 -1.86 -17.02 -2.72
C ARG A 111 -2.00 -16.42 -1.32
N ALA A 112 -1.04 -15.61 -0.91
CA ALA A 112 -1.09 -14.96 0.38
C ALA A 112 -2.25 -13.98 0.46
N CYS A 113 -2.47 -13.22 -0.60
CA CYS A 113 -3.57 -12.27 -0.63
C CYS A 113 -4.91 -13.01 -0.62
N ASN A 114 -4.98 -14.13 -1.31
CA ASN A 114 -6.20 -14.91 -1.31
C ASN A 114 -6.49 -15.49 0.07
N ALA A 115 -5.47 -15.93 0.77
CA ALA A 115 -5.64 -16.42 2.14
C ALA A 115 -6.10 -15.29 3.06
N ALA A 116 -5.53 -14.12 2.90
CA ALA A 116 -5.90 -12.97 3.71
C ALA A 116 -7.36 -12.58 3.49
N SER A 117 -7.87 -12.79 2.30
CA SER A 117 -9.25 -12.43 1.98
C SER A 117 -10.27 -13.23 2.79
N LYS A 118 -9.82 -14.28 3.45
CA LYS A 118 -10.71 -15.11 4.25
C LYS A 118 -10.62 -14.76 5.73
N THR A 119 -9.92 -13.71 6.08
CA THR A 119 -9.75 -13.33 7.48
C THR A 119 -10.83 -12.35 7.90
N ARG A 120 -11.01 -12.26 9.20
CA ARG A 120 -11.96 -11.33 9.75
C ARG A 120 -11.59 -9.89 9.46
N TRP A 121 -10.31 -9.60 9.48
CA TRP A 121 -9.84 -8.26 9.17
C TRP A 121 -10.26 -7.85 7.76
N TYR A 122 -10.10 -8.77 6.79
CA TYR A 122 -10.46 -8.47 5.41
C TYR A 122 -11.97 -8.23 5.30
N SER A 123 -12.75 -9.03 6.00
CA SER A 123 -14.20 -8.84 6.01
C SER A 123 -14.57 -7.47 6.56
N SER A 124 -13.83 -7.01 7.56
CA SER A 124 -14.13 -5.70 8.12
C SER A 124 -13.80 -4.58 7.13
N LEU A 125 -12.80 -4.78 6.29
CA LEU A 125 -12.52 -3.80 5.24
C LEU A 125 -13.69 -3.74 4.27
N VAL A 126 -14.13 -4.89 3.81
CA VAL A 126 -15.22 -4.93 2.83
C VAL A 126 -16.48 -4.32 3.43
N ASN A 127 -16.76 -4.63 4.68
CA ASN A 127 -17.92 -4.06 5.35
C ASN A 127 -17.82 -2.56 5.51
N ALA A 128 -16.62 -2.04 5.57
CA ALA A 128 -16.41 -0.60 5.67
C ALA A 128 -16.43 0.09 4.31
N GLY A 129 -16.66 -0.68 3.25
CA GLY A 129 -16.70 -0.09 1.91
C GLY A 129 -15.36 -0.08 1.20
N ILE A 130 -14.36 -0.76 1.76
CA ILE A 130 -13.03 -0.80 1.17
C ILE A 130 -12.83 -2.20 0.61
N THR A 131 -12.81 -2.34 -0.70
CA THR A 131 -12.66 -3.65 -1.31
C THR A 131 -11.32 -3.71 -2.03
N PRO A 132 -10.38 -4.50 -1.53
CA PRO A 132 -9.08 -4.59 -2.19
C PRO A 132 -9.19 -5.19 -3.58
N GLN A 133 -8.43 -4.66 -4.51
CA GLN A 133 -8.36 -5.17 -5.87
C GLN A 133 -6.93 -5.67 -6.05
N ILE A 134 -6.77 -6.92 -6.41
CA ILE A 134 -5.47 -7.54 -6.50
C ILE A 134 -5.29 -8.16 -7.87
N SER A 135 -4.16 -7.94 -8.49
CA SER A 135 -3.86 -8.55 -9.77
C SER A 135 -2.39 -8.88 -9.89
N PRO A 136 -2.05 -9.97 -10.58
CA PRO A 136 -0.65 -10.29 -10.81
C PRO A 136 -0.10 -9.46 -11.94
N SER A 137 1.19 -9.26 -11.95
CA SER A 137 1.88 -8.55 -13.02
C SER A 137 3.12 -9.30 -13.42
N ARG A 138 3.43 -9.29 -14.69
CA ARG A 138 4.64 -9.95 -15.16
C ARG A 138 5.85 -9.07 -14.95
N VAL A 139 5.68 -7.77 -15.07
CA VAL A 139 6.81 -6.85 -14.96
C VAL A 139 6.37 -5.63 -14.17
N ILE A 140 7.03 -5.42 -13.05
CA ILE A 140 6.84 -4.24 -12.23
C ILE A 140 8.20 -3.61 -12.09
N ARG A 141 8.27 -2.29 -12.24
CA ARG A 141 9.51 -1.56 -12.05
C ARG A 141 9.38 -0.66 -10.88
N LEU A 142 10.24 -0.77 -9.91
CA LEU A 142 10.23 0.10 -8.75
C LEU A 142 11.52 0.87 -8.70
N ASN A 143 11.42 2.19 -8.67
CA ASN A 143 12.60 3.03 -8.59
C ASN A 143 13.17 2.98 -7.18
N ALA A 144 14.36 3.46 -7.02
CA ALA A 144 14.94 3.58 -5.69
C ALA A 144 14.17 4.61 -4.90
N SER A 145 14.23 4.52 -3.58
CA SER A 145 13.55 5.46 -2.72
C SER A 145 14.14 6.85 -2.89
N SER A 146 13.27 7.83 -3.03
CA SER A 146 13.76 9.18 -3.17
C SER A 146 14.30 9.72 -1.87
N THR A 147 13.88 9.13 -0.74
CA THR A 147 14.43 9.65 0.46
C THR A 147 15.80 9.19 0.67
N GLY A 148 16.15 8.13 0.08
CA GLY A 148 17.49 7.68 0.24
C GLY A 148 18.38 8.72 -0.15
N ASP A 149 17.80 9.57 -0.81
CA ASP A 149 18.66 10.46 -1.26
C ASP A 149 18.86 11.46 -0.34
N ILE A 150 18.56 11.48 0.26
CA ILE A 150 18.78 12.46 1.01
C ILE A 150 19.89 12.57 1.50
N ASN A 151 19.73 12.12 1.08
CA ASN A 151 20.55 12.34 1.09
C ASN A 151 21.37 12.56 0.84
N PHE A 152 21.30 12.32 0.93
CA PHE A 152 22.03 12.54 0.48
C PHE A 152 22.65 12.80 0.00
N ALA A 153 22.75 12.59 0.00
CA ALA A 153 23.30 12.93 -0.59
C ALA A 153 23.81 13.05 -1.04
N ASN A 154 23.84 12.98 -0.89
CA ASN A 154 24.41 13.29 -1.50
C ASN A 154 25.02 13.32 -1.88
N GLU A 155 24.98 12.99 -1.74
CA GLU A 155 25.60 13.05 -2.35
C GLU A 155 26.03 13.17 -2.89
N ARG A 156 26.24 12.94 -2.75
CA ARG A 156 26.78 13.08 -3.51
C ARG A 156 27.13 13.33 -4.14
N THR A 157 27.01 13.22 -3.75
CA THR A 157 27.39 13.44 -4.52
C THR A 157 27.72 13.59 -5.07
N ARG A 158 28.01 13.44 -4.99
CA ARG A 158 28.41 13.54 -5.76
C ARG A 158 28.58 13.80 -6.57
N ARG A 159 28.79 13.79 -6.39
CA ARG A 159 28.93 14.05 -7.21
C ARG A 159 29.07 14.20 -7.85
#